data_41edc01982ba62ed27e0898c15b18acb
#
_entry.id   41edc01982ba62ed27e0898c15b18acb
#
_cell.length_a   1.000
_cell.length_b   1.000
_cell.length_c   1.000
_cell.angle_alpha   90.00
_cell.angle_beta   90.00
_cell.angle_gamma   90.00
#
_symmetry.space_group_name_H-M   'P 1'
#
loop_
_entity.id
_entity.type
_entity.pdbx_description
1 polymer ?
#
loop_
_entity_poly.entity_id
_entity_poly.type
_entity_poly.pdbx_seq_one_letter_code
_entity_poly.pdbx_strand_id
1 'polypeptide(L)'
;CDETATHYHFSAKYEDAQAADPSFTEAYNKPIDLLSMVTGCYIDDDEAKEITKEALKAAGLEFRFVLPTKPYKVGDNDTDQQKFASVANTDGAWTLTSKLPDGTTNNQAAIDKTPIVRVELVDVNNKNAVVDVRYFKVQWLKEKIAPVDLKVLKTFDYTLTCDAFKGSFTWEEMVTKVLGKLGENGLSQAEFIATYAAPEIAATDHTVGTVAQAAADGVELLYNFDATAAESAAAFTWTLTPEQIGNVIADLIAGKEVKKVVNVTIPAQNVYQGKLTFSFVVNIKKPTLPSIYGYDSSF
;
A
#
# COMPACT_ATOMS: atom_id res chain seq x y z
N CYS A 1 26.99 -40.52 23.50
CA CYS A 1 26.59 -39.13 23.57
C CYS A 1 27.37 -38.55 24.72
N ASP A 2 28.17 -37.55 24.45
CA ASP A 2 28.95 -36.87 25.49
C ASP A 2 27.97 -35.89 26.18
N GLU A 3 27.48 -36.23 27.35
CA GLU A 3 26.52 -35.45 28.13
C GLU A 3 27.08 -34.09 28.62
N THR A 4 28.33 -33.76 28.27
CA THR A 4 29.03 -32.51 28.67
C THR A 4 29.17 -31.50 27.54
N ALA A 5 28.70 -31.82 26.32
CA ALA A 5 28.84 -30.91 25.19
C ALA A 5 27.79 -29.78 25.29
N THR A 6 28.26 -28.54 25.27
CA THR A 6 27.38 -27.37 25.18
C THR A 6 26.64 -27.38 23.85
N HIS A 7 25.33 -27.33 23.88
CA HIS A 7 24.49 -27.24 22.69
C HIS A 7 24.06 -25.78 22.48
N TYR A 8 24.24 -25.30 21.26
CA TYR A 8 23.87 -23.91 20.90
C TYR A 8 22.67 -23.95 19.96
N HIS A 9 21.71 -23.08 20.24
CA HIS A 9 20.50 -22.92 19.46
C HIS A 9 20.24 -21.44 19.16
N PHE A 10 19.38 -21.17 18.18
CA PHE A 10 18.95 -19.84 17.88
C PHE A 10 17.46 -19.78 17.51
N SER A 11 16.85 -18.63 17.74
CA SER A 11 15.53 -18.28 17.22
C SER A 11 15.66 -17.36 16.03
N ALA A 12 14.75 -17.49 15.09
CA ALA A 12 14.60 -16.57 13.99
C ALA A 12 13.22 -15.87 14.11
N LYS A 13 13.17 -14.65 13.67
CA LYS A 13 11.92 -13.86 13.67
C LYS A 13 10.76 -14.57 12.99
N TYR A 14 11.06 -15.47 12.06
CA TYR A 14 10.12 -16.31 11.36
C TYR A 14 10.72 -17.72 11.25
N GLU A 15 10.19 -18.64 12.02
CA GLU A 15 10.80 -19.97 12.20
C GLU A 15 10.24 -21.03 11.28
N ASP A 16 9.04 -20.83 10.73
CA ASP A 16 8.32 -21.88 10.03
C ASP A 16 8.20 -21.61 8.52
N ALA A 17 9.12 -22.19 7.76
CA ALA A 17 9.01 -22.23 6.30
C ALA A 17 7.93 -23.19 5.80
N GLN A 18 7.32 -23.99 6.69
CA GLN A 18 6.27 -24.94 6.33
C GLN A 18 4.88 -24.30 6.35
N ALA A 19 4.75 -23.09 6.88
CA ALA A 19 3.50 -22.35 6.81
C ALA A 19 3.07 -22.11 5.36
N ALA A 20 1.78 -22.20 5.08
CA ALA A 20 1.22 -21.87 3.78
C ALA A 20 1.51 -20.42 3.42
N ASP A 21 1.47 -19.53 4.41
CA ASP A 21 1.74 -18.12 4.25
C ASP A 21 3.25 -17.79 4.36
N PRO A 22 3.72 -16.74 3.67
CA PRO A 22 5.09 -16.27 3.81
C PRO A 22 5.33 -15.77 5.23
N SER A 23 6.44 -16.20 5.84
CA SER A 23 6.84 -15.74 7.17
C SER A 23 7.42 -14.33 7.17
N PHE A 24 7.86 -13.84 6.02
CA PHE A 24 8.39 -12.49 5.85
C PHE A 24 8.05 -11.91 4.48
N THR A 25 7.73 -10.62 4.44
CA THR A 25 7.42 -9.92 3.19
C THR A 25 8.27 -8.66 3.06
N GLU A 26 8.80 -8.40 1.88
CA GLU A 26 9.51 -7.16 1.55
C GLU A 26 9.26 -6.75 0.11
N ALA A 27 9.42 -5.47 -0.20
CA ALA A 27 9.33 -4.98 -1.58
C ALA A 27 10.42 -5.60 -2.46
N TYR A 28 10.08 -5.95 -3.69
CA TYR A 28 10.98 -6.63 -4.62
C TYR A 28 12.29 -5.89 -4.90
N ASN A 29 12.31 -4.57 -4.73
CA ASN A 29 13.45 -3.70 -4.99
C ASN A 29 14.24 -3.30 -3.73
N LYS A 30 13.91 -3.91 -2.58
CA LYS A 30 14.61 -3.66 -1.31
C LYS A 30 15.38 -4.89 -0.85
N PRO A 31 16.67 -4.73 -0.51
CA PRO A 31 17.44 -5.81 0.08
C PRO A 31 17.00 -6.07 1.52
N ILE A 32 17.14 -7.32 1.96
CA ILE A 32 16.85 -7.75 3.33
C ILE A 32 18.18 -8.06 4.02
N ASP A 33 18.40 -7.47 5.19
CA ASP A 33 19.47 -7.88 6.10
C ASP A 33 19.06 -9.19 6.80
N LEU A 34 19.72 -10.28 6.41
CA LEU A 34 19.39 -11.61 6.90
C LEU A 34 19.76 -11.82 8.37
N LEU A 35 20.81 -11.17 8.87
CA LEU A 35 21.16 -11.25 10.29
C LEU A 35 20.10 -10.65 11.22
N SER A 36 19.32 -9.68 10.71
CA SER A 36 18.18 -9.11 11.46
C SER A 36 17.05 -10.11 11.70
N MET A 37 17.04 -11.22 10.96
CA MET A 37 16.06 -12.30 11.12
C MET A 37 16.34 -13.17 12.33
N VAL A 38 17.58 -13.23 12.80
CA VAL A 38 17.98 -13.95 14.01
C VAL A 38 17.66 -13.11 15.22
N THR A 39 16.71 -13.57 16.06
CA THR A 39 16.14 -12.82 17.17
C THR A 39 16.69 -13.16 18.53
N GLY A 40 17.22 -14.38 18.70
CA GLY A 40 17.84 -14.81 19.96
C GLY A 40 18.85 -15.94 19.73
N CYS A 41 19.78 -16.10 20.65
CA CYS A 41 20.76 -17.16 20.65
C CYS A 41 20.82 -17.74 22.07
N TYR A 42 20.81 -19.07 22.21
CA TYR A 42 20.62 -19.74 23.48
C TYR A 42 21.59 -20.92 23.66
N ILE A 43 21.81 -21.31 24.92
CA ILE A 43 22.59 -22.47 25.30
C ILE A 43 21.64 -23.53 25.87
N ASP A 44 21.76 -24.77 25.40
CA ASP A 44 21.06 -25.96 25.92
C ASP A 44 19.53 -25.85 25.88
N ASP A 45 18.94 -25.30 24.83
CA ASP A 45 17.50 -25.07 24.68
C ASP A 45 16.87 -24.27 25.86
N ASP A 46 17.67 -23.52 26.61
CA ASP A 46 17.25 -22.76 27.75
C ASP A 46 17.23 -21.27 27.41
N GLU A 47 16.04 -20.71 27.13
CA GLU A 47 15.87 -19.29 26.82
C GLU A 47 16.38 -18.36 27.95
N ALA A 48 16.49 -18.87 29.19
CA ALA A 48 17.10 -18.11 30.29
C ALA A 48 18.63 -18.01 30.16
N LYS A 49 19.24 -18.80 29.28
CA LYS A 49 20.67 -18.73 28.95
C LYS A 49 20.92 -18.07 27.62
N GLU A 50 20.27 -16.93 27.38
CA GLU A 50 20.50 -16.14 26.17
C GLU A 50 21.96 -15.65 26.12
N ILE A 51 22.55 -15.75 24.93
CA ILE A 51 23.89 -15.24 24.65
C ILE A 51 23.87 -14.29 23.46
N THR A 52 24.88 -13.43 23.37
CA THR A 52 24.98 -12.49 22.24
C THR A 52 25.55 -13.18 20.99
N LYS A 53 25.29 -12.59 19.81
CA LYS A 53 25.88 -13.04 18.54
C LYS A 53 27.42 -12.95 18.58
N GLU A 54 27.95 -11.97 19.27
CA GLU A 54 29.38 -11.79 19.50
C GLU A 54 29.96 -12.91 20.36
N ALA A 55 29.24 -13.35 21.39
CA ALA A 55 29.65 -14.49 22.21
C ALA A 55 29.63 -15.80 21.43
N LEU A 56 28.63 -16.02 20.55
CA LEU A 56 28.62 -17.15 19.61
C LEU A 56 29.85 -17.12 18.71
N LYS A 57 30.16 -15.99 18.14
CA LYS A 57 31.33 -15.81 17.27
C LYS A 57 32.65 -16.09 18.02
N ALA A 58 32.75 -15.63 19.26
CA ALA A 58 33.89 -15.93 20.13
C ALA A 58 34.01 -17.43 20.45
N ALA A 59 32.89 -18.15 20.47
CA ALA A 59 32.87 -19.61 20.62
C ALA A 59 33.17 -20.36 19.30
N GLY A 60 33.44 -19.66 18.21
CA GLY A 60 33.70 -20.25 16.90
C GLY A 60 32.46 -20.62 16.12
N LEU A 61 31.30 -20.02 16.43
CA LEU A 61 30.04 -20.26 15.77
C LEU A 61 29.65 -19.07 14.90
N GLU A 62 29.24 -19.34 13.67
CA GLU A 62 28.83 -18.29 12.72
C GLU A 62 27.51 -18.64 12.03
N PHE A 63 26.75 -17.60 11.66
CA PHE A 63 25.55 -17.78 10.86
C PHE A 63 25.91 -17.85 9.38
N ARG A 64 25.24 -18.77 8.68
CA ARG A 64 25.30 -18.92 7.24
C ARG A 64 23.90 -18.97 6.66
N PHE A 65 23.67 -18.23 5.58
CA PHE A 65 22.39 -18.17 4.90
C PHE A 65 22.54 -18.77 3.50
N VAL A 66 21.64 -19.69 3.16
CA VAL A 66 21.70 -20.47 1.93
C VAL A 66 20.33 -20.53 1.28
N LEU A 67 20.29 -20.48 -0.05
CA LEU A 67 19.11 -20.82 -0.83
C LEU A 67 19.17 -22.33 -1.14
N PRO A 68 18.33 -23.17 -0.55
CA PRO A 68 18.39 -24.61 -0.77
C PRO A 68 18.03 -24.94 -2.23
N THR A 69 18.85 -25.81 -2.85
CA THR A 69 18.71 -26.20 -4.26
C THR A 69 17.91 -27.47 -4.47
N LYS A 70 17.67 -28.26 -3.42
CA LYS A 70 16.86 -29.48 -3.47
C LYS A 70 15.44 -29.19 -3.04
N PRO A 71 14.46 -29.98 -3.50
CA PRO A 71 13.09 -29.84 -3.05
C PRO A 71 13.07 -29.91 -1.53
N TYR A 72 12.85 -28.79 -0.93
CA TYR A 72 12.56 -28.69 0.45
C TYR A 72 11.06 -28.91 0.56
N LYS A 73 10.63 -30.04 1.13
CA LYS A 73 9.21 -30.33 1.29
C LYS A 73 8.57 -29.37 2.28
N VAL A 74 8.11 -28.29 1.76
CA VAL A 74 7.18 -27.41 2.41
C VAL A 74 5.96 -27.36 1.50
N GLY A 75 5.01 -28.21 1.72
CA GLY A 75 3.89 -28.37 0.81
C GLY A 75 4.34 -28.84 -0.60
N ASP A 76 3.56 -28.62 -1.61
CA ASP A 76 3.83 -28.97 -3.01
C ASP A 76 4.88 -28.07 -3.67
N ASN A 77 6.05 -27.97 -3.10
CA ASN A 77 7.01 -26.93 -3.41
C ASN A 77 7.68 -27.00 -4.74
N ASP A 78 7.44 -25.97 -5.40
CA ASP A 78 8.17 -25.48 -6.51
C ASP A 78 9.55 -24.95 -6.08
N THR A 79 10.59 -25.79 -6.24
CA THR A 79 11.99 -25.39 -6.06
C THR A 79 12.39 -24.26 -7.00
N ASP A 80 11.59 -23.96 -8.02
CA ASP A 80 11.83 -22.86 -8.92
C ASP A 80 11.71 -21.49 -8.23
N GLN A 81 11.01 -21.39 -7.09
CA GLN A 81 10.93 -20.15 -6.33
C GLN A 81 12.30 -19.66 -5.84
N GLN A 82 13.25 -20.56 -5.56
CA GLN A 82 14.59 -20.18 -5.11
C GLN A 82 15.37 -19.41 -6.15
N LYS A 83 15.02 -19.52 -7.43
CA LYS A 83 15.62 -18.77 -8.52
C LYS A 83 15.32 -17.28 -8.46
N PHE A 84 14.32 -16.88 -7.69
CA PHE A 84 13.88 -15.49 -7.55
C PHE A 84 14.54 -14.74 -6.38
N ALA A 85 15.64 -15.26 -5.88
CA ALA A 85 16.45 -14.62 -4.85
C ALA A 85 17.94 -14.88 -5.05
N SER A 86 18.76 -14.03 -4.46
CA SER A 86 20.19 -14.26 -4.28
C SER A 86 20.62 -13.88 -2.87
N VAL A 87 21.50 -14.67 -2.31
CA VAL A 87 22.16 -14.40 -1.03
C VAL A 87 23.59 -13.97 -1.29
N ALA A 88 24.00 -12.88 -0.68
CA ALA A 88 25.38 -12.40 -0.70
C ALA A 88 25.90 -12.22 0.73
N ASN A 89 27.18 -12.45 0.90
CA ASN A 89 27.92 -12.12 2.13
C ASN A 89 29.05 -11.15 1.76
N THR A 90 29.03 -9.96 2.34
CA THR A 90 30.09 -8.98 2.20
C THR A 90 30.60 -8.64 3.60
N ASP A 91 31.79 -9.12 3.92
CA ASP A 91 32.46 -8.89 5.22
C ASP A 91 31.59 -9.22 6.45
N GLY A 92 30.81 -10.30 6.35
CA GLY A 92 29.90 -10.76 7.41
C GLY A 92 28.51 -10.16 7.35
N ALA A 93 28.24 -9.19 6.49
CA ALA A 93 26.91 -8.69 6.20
C ALA A 93 26.21 -9.59 5.19
N TRP A 94 25.16 -10.28 5.64
CA TRP A 94 24.38 -11.18 4.80
C TRP A 94 23.14 -10.48 4.25
N THR A 95 23.01 -10.47 2.94
CA THR A 95 21.91 -9.76 2.25
C THR A 95 21.17 -10.70 1.32
N LEU A 96 19.83 -10.64 1.37
CA LEU A 96 18.95 -11.26 0.40
C LEU A 96 18.41 -10.18 -0.56
N THR A 97 18.54 -10.44 -1.85
CA THR A 97 18.05 -9.54 -2.91
C THR A 97 17.16 -10.34 -3.86
N SER A 98 16.08 -9.73 -4.37
CA SER A 98 15.29 -10.36 -5.42
C SER A 98 16.13 -10.51 -6.69
N LYS A 99 15.93 -11.63 -7.40
CA LYS A 99 16.68 -11.97 -8.60
C LYS A 99 15.77 -12.72 -9.57
N LEU A 100 16.01 -12.59 -10.84
CA LEU A 100 15.36 -13.42 -11.88
C LEU A 100 16.30 -14.58 -12.28
N PRO A 101 15.77 -15.63 -12.94
CA PRO A 101 16.58 -16.74 -13.45
C PRO A 101 17.70 -16.30 -14.42
N ASP A 102 17.51 -15.19 -15.13
CA ASP A 102 18.52 -14.59 -16.04
C ASP A 102 19.64 -13.81 -15.30
N GLY A 103 19.53 -13.68 -13.98
CA GLY A 103 20.49 -12.95 -13.17
C GLY A 103 20.10 -11.50 -12.86
N THR A 104 19.07 -10.95 -13.48
CA THR A 104 18.60 -9.58 -13.23
C THR A 104 18.09 -9.46 -11.78
N THR A 105 18.58 -8.46 -11.04
CA THR A 105 18.17 -8.17 -9.66
C THR A 105 17.18 -7.01 -9.60
N ASN A 106 16.41 -6.94 -8.51
CA ASN A 106 15.44 -5.85 -8.26
C ASN A 106 14.43 -5.64 -9.40
N ASN A 107 14.00 -6.73 -10.04
CA ASN A 107 13.06 -6.69 -11.14
C ASN A 107 11.64 -7.03 -10.68
N GLN A 108 10.68 -6.25 -11.17
CA GLN A 108 9.25 -6.41 -10.87
C GLN A 108 8.68 -7.82 -11.15
N ALA A 109 9.30 -8.59 -12.04
CA ALA A 109 8.89 -9.97 -12.34
C ALA A 109 9.15 -10.94 -11.15
N ALA A 110 9.88 -10.49 -10.13
CA ALA A 110 10.02 -11.21 -8.86
C ALA A 110 8.82 -11.01 -7.91
N ILE A 111 7.90 -10.07 -8.19
CA ILE A 111 6.72 -9.84 -7.34
C ILE A 111 5.91 -11.15 -7.23
N ASP A 112 5.41 -11.41 -6.03
CA ASP A 112 4.67 -12.63 -5.62
C ASP A 112 5.48 -13.93 -5.64
N LYS A 113 6.78 -13.88 -5.91
CA LYS A 113 7.65 -15.04 -5.75
C LYS A 113 8.02 -15.25 -4.29
N THR A 114 8.17 -16.53 -3.91
CA THR A 114 8.29 -16.93 -2.51
C THR A 114 9.51 -17.83 -2.24
N PRO A 115 10.74 -17.27 -2.37
CA PRO A 115 11.94 -18.05 -2.06
C PRO A 115 12.00 -18.44 -0.57
N ILE A 116 12.62 -19.59 -0.30
CA ILE A 116 12.91 -20.07 1.04
C ILE A 116 14.39 -19.87 1.33
N VAL A 117 14.71 -19.33 2.49
CA VAL A 117 16.07 -19.18 3.00
C VAL A 117 16.29 -20.15 4.13
N ARG A 118 17.38 -20.90 4.05
CA ARG A 118 17.89 -21.74 5.12
C ARG A 118 18.93 -20.95 5.91
N VAL A 119 18.72 -20.86 7.22
CA VAL A 119 19.65 -20.27 8.17
C VAL A 119 20.35 -21.40 8.92
N GLU A 120 21.67 -21.40 8.92
CA GLU A 120 22.50 -22.40 9.60
C GLU A 120 23.37 -21.71 10.64
N LEU A 121 23.43 -22.28 11.83
CA LEU A 121 24.50 -22.02 12.79
C LEU A 121 25.60 -23.05 12.54
N VAL A 122 26.81 -22.64 12.25
CA VAL A 122 27.92 -23.53 11.90
C VAL A 122 29.10 -23.36 12.86
N ASP A 123 29.73 -24.46 13.21
CA ASP A 123 30.99 -24.47 13.97
C ASP A 123 32.17 -24.41 13.01
N VAL A 124 32.82 -23.23 12.95
CA VAL A 124 33.97 -22.98 12.04
C VAL A 124 35.20 -23.77 12.44
N ASN A 125 35.32 -24.15 13.70
CA ASN A 125 36.44 -24.94 14.21
C ASN A 125 36.29 -26.45 13.90
N ASN A 126 35.05 -26.87 13.60
CA ASN A 126 34.74 -28.27 13.25
C ASN A 126 34.30 -28.37 11.78
N LYS A 127 35.13 -27.93 10.85
CA LYS A 127 34.92 -28.02 9.40
C LYS A 127 33.56 -27.46 8.93
N ASN A 128 33.06 -26.41 9.58
CA ASN A 128 31.77 -25.83 9.35
C ASN A 128 30.59 -26.81 9.54
N ALA A 129 30.70 -27.69 10.55
CA ALA A 129 29.60 -28.56 10.92
C ALA A 129 28.38 -27.72 11.28
N VAL A 130 27.21 -28.15 10.77
CA VAL A 130 25.94 -27.47 11.08
C VAL A 130 25.50 -27.90 12.48
N VAL A 131 25.32 -26.92 13.35
CA VAL A 131 24.91 -27.08 14.74
C VAL A 131 23.40 -26.96 14.88
N ASP A 132 22.80 -25.94 14.24
CA ASP A 132 21.37 -25.76 14.26
C ASP A 132 20.89 -25.16 12.92
N VAL A 133 19.61 -25.35 12.60
CA VAL A 133 19.00 -24.94 11.33
C VAL A 133 17.61 -24.39 11.54
N ARG A 134 17.33 -23.27 10.88
CA ARG A 134 15.97 -22.73 10.73
C ARG A 134 15.71 -22.40 9.28
N TYR A 135 14.43 -22.24 8.96
CA TYR A 135 14.00 -21.87 7.61
C TYR A 135 12.96 -20.76 7.70
N PHE A 136 12.94 -19.88 6.71
CA PHE A 136 11.87 -18.92 6.55
C PHE A 136 11.55 -18.72 5.07
N LYS A 137 10.30 -18.42 4.81
CA LYS A 137 9.76 -18.15 3.48
C LYS A 137 9.60 -16.64 3.32
N VAL A 138 10.16 -16.10 2.26
CA VAL A 138 10.04 -14.70 1.90
C VAL A 138 9.05 -14.56 0.75
N GLN A 139 8.23 -13.51 0.76
CA GLN A 139 7.47 -13.11 -0.41
C GLN A 139 7.92 -11.72 -0.86
N TRP A 140 8.25 -11.60 -2.13
CA TRP A 140 8.50 -10.32 -2.75
C TRP A 140 7.19 -9.60 -3.07
N LEU A 141 7.00 -8.42 -2.52
CA LEU A 141 5.81 -7.60 -2.71
C LEU A 141 6.08 -6.44 -3.67
N LYS A 142 5.00 -5.81 -4.09
CA LYS A 142 5.03 -4.49 -4.72
C LYS A 142 5.62 -3.44 -3.77
N GLU A 143 6.18 -2.38 -4.32
CA GLU A 143 6.68 -1.26 -3.54
C GLU A 143 5.52 -0.52 -2.86
N LYS A 144 5.63 -0.29 -1.54
CA LYS A 144 4.63 0.48 -0.79
C LYS A 144 4.81 1.97 -1.05
N ILE A 145 3.74 2.61 -1.51
CA ILE A 145 3.63 4.06 -1.52
C ILE A 145 3.02 4.48 -0.18
N ALA A 146 3.58 5.50 0.45
CA ALA A 146 2.99 6.07 1.65
C ALA A 146 1.57 6.57 1.34
N PRO A 147 0.55 6.25 2.16
CA PRO A 147 -0.79 6.77 1.97
C PRO A 147 -0.79 8.30 2.00
N VAL A 148 -1.43 8.91 1.02
CA VAL A 148 -1.56 10.37 0.91
C VAL A 148 -3.03 10.73 1.02
N ASP A 149 -3.37 11.60 1.98
CA ASP A 149 -4.69 12.17 2.12
C ASP A 149 -4.61 13.68 1.87
N LEU A 150 -5.14 14.11 0.75
CA LEU A 150 -5.08 15.48 0.28
C LEU A 150 -6.21 16.36 0.80
N LYS A 151 -7.11 15.79 1.62
CA LYS A 151 -8.27 16.50 2.17
C LYS A 151 -9.21 17.01 1.07
N VAL A 152 -9.88 18.15 1.32
CA VAL A 152 -10.79 18.76 0.34
C VAL A 152 -9.97 19.51 -0.71
N LEU A 153 -10.05 19.09 -1.97
CA LEU A 153 -9.35 19.72 -3.08
C LEU A 153 -10.13 20.84 -3.71
N LYS A 154 -11.43 20.68 -3.87
CA LYS A 154 -12.29 21.62 -4.60
C LYS A 154 -13.68 21.66 -3.98
N THR A 155 -14.27 22.85 -4.00
CA THR A 155 -15.68 23.06 -3.66
C THR A 155 -16.41 23.55 -4.90
N PHE A 156 -17.52 22.92 -5.21
CA PHE A 156 -18.44 23.30 -6.27
C PHE A 156 -19.66 23.93 -5.64
N ASP A 157 -19.93 25.18 -6.00
CA ASP A 157 -21.07 25.94 -5.52
C ASP A 157 -22.12 26.08 -6.63
N TYR A 158 -23.32 25.57 -6.39
CA TYR A 158 -24.42 25.64 -7.32
C TYR A 158 -25.62 26.36 -6.70
N THR A 159 -26.32 27.10 -7.55
CA THR A 159 -27.68 27.52 -7.26
C THR A 159 -28.63 26.56 -7.97
N LEU A 160 -29.70 26.15 -7.32
CA LEU A 160 -30.71 25.26 -7.91
C LEU A 160 -31.26 25.89 -9.20
N THR A 161 -30.91 25.24 -10.31
CA THR A 161 -31.45 25.54 -11.64
C THR A 161 -32.00 24.25 -12.24
N CYS A 162 -32.56 24.32 -13.43
CA CYS A 162 -33.03 23.13 -14.14
C CYS A 162 -31.88 22.30 -14.74
N ASP A 163 -30.63 22.71 -14.54
CA ASP A 163 -29.45 22.04 -15.07
C ASP A 163 -29.00 20.90 -14.13
N ALA A 164 -28.34 19.92 -14.73
CA ALA A 164 -27.74 18.85 -13.97
C ALA A 164 -26.52 19.35 -13.16
N PHE A 165 -26.43 18.90 -11.90
CA PHE A 165 -25.27 19.17 -11.05
C PHE A 165 -24.10 18.28 -11.50
N LYS A 166 -23.10 18.90 -12.10
CA LYS A 166 -21.93 18.25 -12.69
C LYS A 166 -20.69 19.09 -12.50
N GLY A 167 -19.55 18.43 -12.44
CA GLY A 167 -18.26 19.11 -12.32
C GLY A 167 -17.13 18.27 -12.92
N SER A 168 -15.96 18.86 -12.94
CA SER A 168 -14.77 18.19 -13.46
C SER A 168 -13.51 18.64 -12.76
N PHE A 169 -12.48 17.79 -12.89
CA PHE A 169 -11.09 18.08 -12.59
C PHE A 169 -10.28 17.89 -13.86
N THR A 170 -9.41 18.83 -14.17
CA THR A 170 -8.40 18.66 -15.21
C THR A 170 -7.23 17.84 -14.70
N TRP A 171 -6.39 17.32 -15.61
CA TRP A 171 -5.14 16.70 -15.21
C TRP A 171 -4.25 17.63 -14.40
N GLU A 172 -4.14 18.87 -14.82
CA GLU A 172 -3.38 19.89 -14.09
C GLU A 172 -3.89 20.08 -12.66
N GLU A 173 -5.22 20.15 -12.46
CA GLU A 173 -5.82 20.22 -11.12
C GLU A 173 -5.54 18.97 -10.30
N MET A 174 -5.62 17.77 -10.91
CA MET A 174 -5.36 16.51 -10.22
C MET A 174 -3.87 16.33 -9.92
N VAL A 175 -3.00 16.59 -10.88
CA VAL A 175 -1.56 16.36 -10.74
C VAL A 175 -0.90 17.47 -9.92
N THR A 176 -1.16 18.73 -10.22
CA THR A 176 -0.49 19.86 -9.57
C THR A 176 -0.99 20.09 -8.14
N LYS A 177 -2.31 20.06 -7.91
CA LYS A 177 -2.88 20.24 -6.58
C LYS A 177 -2.79 19.00 -5.71
N VAL A 178 -2.93 17.83 -6.33
CA VAL A 178 -2.93 16.55 -5.64
C VAL A 178 -1.51 16.09 -5.35
N LEU A 179 -0.60 16.24 -6.28
CA LEU A 179 0.76 15.70 -6.24
C LEU A 179 1.84 16.74 -6.02
N GLY A 180 1.55 18.03 -6.12
CA GLY A 180 2.48 19.10 -5.72
C GLY A 180 2.93 19.00 -4.25
N LYS A 181 2.32 18.10 -3.47
CA LYS A 181 2.73 17.75 -2.10
C LYS A 181 3.55 16.47 -2.00
N LEU A 182 3.67 15.68 -3.07
CA LEU A 182 4.42 14.42 -3.08
C LEU A 182 5.87 14.57 -3.51
N GLY A 183 6.26 15.72 -4.04
CA GLY A 183 7.62 16.06 -4.40
C GLY A 183 7.73 17.52 -4.85
N GLU A 184 8.93 18.08 -4.82
CA GLU A 184 9.17 19.49 -5.20
C GLU A 184 8.77 19.82 -6.66
N ASN A 185 8.66 18.80 -7.52
CA ASN A 185 8.36 18.95 -8.94
C ASN A 185 7.04 18.31 -9.41
N GLY A 186 6.25 17.72 -8.48
CA GLY A 186 5.05 16.97 -8.87
C GLY A 186 5.33 15.76 -9.77
N LEU A 187 4.32 14.91 -9.99
CA LEU A 187 4.41 13.84 -11.00
C LEU A 187 3.87 14.37 -12.33
N SER A 188 4.51 14.00 -13.43
CA SER A 188 3.92 14.15 -14.76
C SER A 188 2.69 13.25 -14.91
N GLN A 189 1.83 13.56 -15.88
CA GLN A 189 0.68 12.71 -16.20
C GLN A 189 1.10 11.25 -16.44
N ALA A 190 2.18 11.02 -17.16
CA ALA A 190 2.69 9.68 -17.43
C ALA A 190 3.14 8.96 -16.15
N GLU A 191 3.82 9.63 -15.24
CA GLU A 191 4.23 9.08 -13.95
C GLU A 191 3.03 8.80 -13.05
N PHE A 192 2.01 9.69 -13.08
CA PHE A 192 0.76 9.44 -12.35
C PHE A 192 0.08 8.17 -12.85
N ILE A 193 -0.11 8.02 -14.16
CA ILE A 193 -0.75 6.83 -14.77
C ILE A 193 0.09 5.58 -14.51
N ALA A 194 1.42 5.69 -14.48
CA ALA A 194 2.28 4.56 -14.14
C ALA A 194 2.14 4.13 -12.67
N THR A 195 1.80 5.06 -11.77
CA THR A 195 1.78 4.85 -10.32
C THR A 195 0.40 4.56 -9.77
N TYR A 196 -0.64 5.23 -10.29
CA TYR A 196 -2.01 5.18 -9.79
C TYR A 196 -2.99 4.69 -10.85
N ALA A 197 -3.98 3.93 -10.41
CA ALA A 197 -5.10 3.48 -11.23
C ALA A 197 -6.16 4.57 -11.42
N ALA A 198 -7.29 4.21 -12.01
CA ALA A 198 -8.44 5.09 -12.11
C ALA A 198 -9.00 5.43 -10.72
N PRO A 199 -9.51 6.65 -10.52
CA PRO A 199 -10.23 7.03 -9.30
C PRO A 199 -11.43 6.12 -9.04
N GLU A 200 -11.67 5.81 -7.77
CA GLU A 200 -12.78 5.02 -7.28
C GLU A 200 -13.60 5.82 -6.27
N ILE A 201 -14.91 5.72 -6.35
CA ILE A 201 -15.85 6.30 -5.41
C ILE A 201 -16.78 5.17 -4.94
N ALA A 202 -16.73 4.85 -3.65
CA ALA A 202 -17.66 3.90 -3.07
C ALA A 202 -19.01 4.58 -2.79
N ALA A 203 -20.11 3.84 -2.93
CA ALA A 203 -21.45 4.35 -2.69
C ALA A 203 -21.69 4.88 -1.26
N THR A 204 -20.84 4.47 -0.31
CA THR A 204 -20.87 4.89 1.10
C THR A 204 -19.95 6.07 1.41
N ASP A 205 -19.19 6.56 0.44
CA ASP A 205 -18.14 7.58 0.66
C ASP A 205 -18.66 9.02 0.63
N HIS A 206 -19.93 9.23 0.98
CA HIS A 206 -20.54 10.55 0.95
C HIS A 206 -21.16 10.92 2.28
N THR A 207 -21.01 12.18 2.65
CA THR A 207 -21.73 12.77 3.79
C THR A 207 -22.63 13.89 3.30
N VAL A 208 -23.84 13.97 3.86
CA VAL A 208 -24.77 15.09 3.64
C VAL A 208 -24.77 15.96 4.88
N GLY A 209 -24.67 17.28 4.71
CA GLY A 209 -24.62 18.22 5.82
C GLY A 209 -23.19 18.53 6.31
N THR A 210 -23.04 18.85 7.59
CA THR A 210 -21.70 19.09 8.17
C THR A 210 -20.93 17.78 8.22
N VAL A 211 -19.60 17.84 8.25
CA VAL A 211 -18.67 16.68 8.30
C VAL A 211 -19.04 15.67 9.43
N ALA A 212 -19.85 16.07 10.40
CA ALA A 212 -20.30 15.24 11.52
C ALA A 212 -21.58 14.44 11.24
N GLN A 213 -22.29 14.70 10.15
CA GLN A 213 -23.50 13.96 9.78
C GLN A 213 -23.16 12.98 8.65
N ALA A 214 -22.79 11.76 9.02
CA ALA A 214 -22.77 10.66 8.05
C ALA A 214 -24.19 10.47 7.51
N ALA A 215 -24.37 10.61 6.19
CA ALA A 215 -25.65 10.35 5.57
C ALA A 215 -25.93 8.85 5.64
N ALA A 216 -27.10 8.51 6.15
CA ALA A 216 -27.63 7.16 6.02
C ALA A 216 -28.00 6.83 4.56
N ASP A 217 -28.16 7.85 3.73
CA ASP A 217 -28.58 7.74 2.33
C ASP A 217 -27.38 8.05 1.43
N GLY A 218 -26.80 7.00 0.83
CA GLY A 218 -25.69 7.14 -0.12
C GLY A 218 -26.04 8.08 -1.26
N VAL A 219 -25.08 8.90 -1.68
CA VAL A 219 -25.23 9.74 -2.86
C VAL A 219 -24.63 8.99 -4.05
N GLU A 220 -25.43 8.65 -5.03
CA GLU A 220 -24.93 8.08 -6.25
C GLU A 220 -24.43 9.17 -7.20
N LEU A 221 -23.19 9.04 -7.61
CA LEU A 221 -22.58 9.83 -8.66
C LEU A 221 -22.34 8.96 -9.89
N LEU A 222 -22.63 9.52 -11.04
CA LEU A 222 -22.04 9.05 -12.28
C LEU A 222 -20.71 9.77 -12.47
N TYR A 223 -19.64 9.04 -12.67
CA TYR A 223 -18.31 9.61 -12.92
C TYR A 223 -17.58 8.88 -14.03
N ASN A 224 -16.66 9.58 -14.65
CA ASN A 224 -15.78 9.03 -15.69
C ASN A 224 -14.38 9.57 -15.52
N PHE A 225 -13.39 8.73 -15.80
CA PHE A 225 -11.98 9.08 -15.80
C PHE A 225 -11.38 8.82 -17.17
N ASP A 226 -10.83 9.87 -17.79
CA ASP A 226 -10.14 9.78 -19.08
C ASP A 226 -8.63 9.94 -18.87
N ALA A 227 -7.92 8.81 -18.88
CA ALA A 227 -6.48 8.77 -18.76
C ALA A 227 -5.75 9.42 -19.95
N THR A 228 -6.43 9.63 -21.06
CA THR A 228 -5.86 10.18 -22.31
C THR A 228 -6.19 11.65 -22.53
N ALA A 229 -6.96 12.28 -21.63
CA ALA A 229 -7.32 13.67 -21.73
C ALA A 229 -6.07 14.57 -21.77
N ALA A 230 -6.09 15.63 -22.56
CA ALA A 230 -5.04 16.65 -22.54
C ALA A 230 -4.94 17.29 -21.16
N GLU A 231 -3.77 17.79 -20.76
CA GLU A 231 -3.51 18.32 -19.41
C GLU A 231 -4.52 19.40 -18.97
N SER A 232 -4.97 20.24 -19.88
CA SER A 232 -5.98 21.28 -19.64
C SER A 232 -7.42 20.82 -19.80
N ALA A 233 -7.66 19.58 -20.25
CA ALA A 233 -8.98 19.01 -20.44
C ALA A 233 -9.49 18.30 -19.18
N ALA A 234 -10.81 18.06 -19.12
CA ALA A 234 -11.42 17.33 -18.03
C ALA A 234 -10.97 15.87 -18.04
N ALA A 235 -10.15 15.49 -17.06
CA ALA A 235 -9.69 14.11 -16.86
C ALA A 235 -10.66 13.30 -16.01
N PHE A 236 -11.26 13.91 -14.99
CA PHE A 236 -12.27 13.31 -14.14
C PHE A 236 -13.53 14.16 -14.18
N THR A 237 -14.66 13.56 -14.52
CA THR A 237 -15.97 14.21 -14.57
C THR A 237 -16.94 13.50 -13.67
N TRP A 238 -17.86 14.25 -13.07
CA TRP A 238 -18.91 13.69 -12.22
C TRP A 238 -20.25 14.38 -12.47
N THR A 239 -21.34 13.66 -12.22
CA THR A 239 -22.72 14.17 -12.32
C THR A 239 -23.54 13.50 -11.24
N LEU A 240 -24.40 14.23 -10.52
CA LEU A 240 -25.40 13.63 -9.64
C LEU A 240 -26.41 12.84 -10.48
N THR A 241 -26.82 11.66 -9.98
CA THR A 241 -27.87 10.90 -10.64
C THR A 241 -29.21 11.66 -10.55
N PRO A 242 -30.18 11.41 -11.45
CA PRO A 242 -31.50 12.03 -11.38
C PRO A 242 -32.22 11.80 -10.04
N GLU A 243 -32.05 10.64 -9.41
CA GLU A 243 -32.58 10.35 -8.10
C GLU A 243 -32.00 11.28 -7.03
N GLN A 244 -30.69 11.45 -7.05
CA GLN A 244 -30.01 12.37 -6.12
C GLN A 244 -30.39 13.82 -6.33
N ILE A 245 -30.65 14.25 -7.55
CA ILE A 245 -31.19 15.57 -7.86
C ILE A 245 -32.57 15.73 -7.22
N GLY A 246 -33.42 14.73 -7.32
CA GLY A 246 -34.73 14.72 -6.66
C GLY A 246 -34.64 14.90 -5.15
N ASN A 247 -33.74 14.18 -4.50
CA ASN A 247 -33.49 14.27 -3.06
C ASN A 247 -32.97 15.65 -2.66
N VAL A 248 -32.05 16.23 -3.44
CA VAL A 248 -31.55 17.61 -3.25
C VAL A 248 -32.69 18.61 -3.31
N ILE A 249 -33.58 18.50 -4.29
CA ILE A 249 -34.73 19.39 -4.45
C ILE A 249 -35.64 19.30 -3.23
N ALA A 250 -35.95 18.08 -2.77
CA ALA A 250 -36.79 17.86 -1.60
C ALA A 250 -36.20 18.50 -0.32
N ASP A 251 -34.89 18.35 -0.11
CA ASP A 251 -34.18 18.93 1.03
C ASP A 251 -34.18 20.48 0.96
N LEU A 252 -33.95 21.05 -0.20
CA LEU A 252 -34.01 22.49 -0.39
C LEU A 252 -35.43 23.06 -0.17
N ILE A 253 -36.47 22.34 -0.59
CA ILE A 253 -37.88 22.71 -0.33
C ILE A 253 -38.13 22.70 1.17
N ALA A 254 -37.61 21.70 1.88
CA ALA A 254 -37.71 21.58 3.33
C ALA A 254 -36.90 22.64 4.10
N GLY A 255 -36.18 23.55 3.40
CA GLY A 255 -35.40 24.61 4.02
C GLY A 255 -34.00 24.21 4.49
N LYS A 256 -33.56 23.03 4.14
CA LYS A 256 -32.22 22.53 4.50
C LYS A 256 -31.16 23.09 3.56
N GLU A 257 -29.95 23.31 4.07
CA GLU A 257 -28.75 23.50 3.23
C GLU A 257 -28.28 22.14 2.73
N VAL A 258 -27.97 22.05 1.45
CA VAL A 258 -27.43 20.82 0.87
C VAL A 258 -25.94 20.98 0.65
N LYS A 259 -25.17 20.23 1.43
CA LYS A 259 -23.73 20.11 1.31
C LYS A 259 -23.38 18.63 1.22
N LYS A 260 -22.76 18.23 0.11
CA LYS A 260 -22.32 16.86 -0.09
C LYS A 260 -20.80 16.84 -0.14
N VAL A 261 -20.21 15.93 0.64
CA VAL A 261 -18.76 15.66 0.60
C VAL A 261 -18.56 14.32 -0.08
N VAL A 262 -17.79 14.29 -1.13
CA VAL A 262 -17.48 13.09 -1.91
C VAL A 262 -16.04 12.71 -1.68
N ASN A 263 -15.80 11.48 -1.23
CA ASN A 263 -14.46 10.93 -1.03
C ASN A 263 -14.05 10.12 -2.28
N VAL A 264 -12.86 10.37 -2.74
CA VAL A 264 -12.28 9.70 -3.91
C VAL A 264 -11.04 8.95 -3.48
N THR A 265 -10.96 7.69 -3.82
CA THR A 265 -9.77 6.85 -3.63
C THR A 265 -9.13 6.60 -4.99
N ILE A 266 -7.82 6.79 -5.06
CA ILE A 266 -7.03 6.44 -6.23
C ILE A 266 -6.04 5.36 -5.78
N PRO A 267 -6.29 4.08 -6.08
CA PRO A 267 -5.40 3.00 -5.71
C PRO A 267 -4.10 3.06 -6.53
N ALA A 268 -3.01 2.63 -5.93
CA ALA A 268 -1.78 2.41 -6.65
C ALA A 268 -1.92 1.21 -7.60
N GLN A 269 -1.12 1.19 -8.66
CA GLN A 269 -1.11 0.11 -9.65
C GLN A 269 0.31 -0.32 -10.04
N ASN A 270 0.40 -1.27 -10.96
CA ASN A 270 1.64 -1.82 -11.49
C ASN A 270 2.53 -2.40 -10.37
N VAL A 271 3.73 -1.85 -10.22
CA VAL A 271 4.72 -2.28 -9.22
C VAL A 271 4.51 -1.66 -7.84
N TYR A 272 3.48 -0.84 -7.68
CA TYR A 272 3.18 -0.10 -6.46
C TYR A 272 1.93 -0.63 -5.76
N GLN A 273 1.92 -0.53 -4.44
CA GLN A 273 0.76 -0.78 -3.59
C GLN A 273 0.56 0.39 -2.61
N GLY A 274 -0.69 0.73 -2.37
CA GLY A 274 -1.08 1.87 -1.56
C GLY A 274 -2.22 2.63 -2.20
N LYS A 275 -2.50 3.80 -1.69
CA LYS A 275 -3.57 4.66 -2.19
C LYS A 275 -3.30 6.14 -1.94
N LEU A 276 -3.93 6.96 -2.75
CA LEU A 276 -4.10 8.38 -2.56
C LEU A 276 -5.59 8.67 -2.39
N THR A 277 -5.95 9.53 -1.46
CA THR A 277 -7.33 9.94 -1.22
C THR A 277 -7.48 11.45 -1.27
N PHE A 278 -8.59 11.92 -1.76
CA PHE A 278 -9.02 13.31 -1.67
C PHE A 278 -10.53 13.40 -1.55
N SER A 279 -11.03 14.58 -1.22
CA SER A 279 -12.45 14.86 -1.20
C SER A 279 -12.76 16.08 -2.04
N PHE A 280 -13.99 16.18 -2.50
CA PHE A 280 -14.55 17.43 -3.01
C PHE A 280 -15.92 17.69 -2.39
N VAL A 281 -16.33 18.94 -2.38
CA VAL A 281 -17.57 19.39 -1.77
C VAL A 281 -18.49 19.93 -2.84
N VAL A 282 -19.77 19.56 -2.76
CA VAL A 282 -20.84 20.08 -3.60
C VAL A 282 -21.85 20.79 -2.72
N ASN A 283 -21.87 22.11 -2.81
CA ASN A 283 -22.86 22.96 -2.13
C ASN A 283 -23.96 23.34 -3.11
N ILE A 284 -25.22 23.17 -2.70
CA ILE A 284 -26.37 23.52 -3.51
C ILE A 284 -27.29 24.45 -2.70
N LYS A 285 -27.56 25.63 -3.22
CA LYS A 285 -28.36 26.68 -2.57
C LYS A 285 -29.67 26.91 -3.33
N LYS A 286 -30.69 27.37 -2.61
CA LYS A 286 -31.90 27.90 -3.24
C LYS A 286 -31.57 29.14 -4.07
N PRO A 287 -32.23 29.35 -5.22
CA PRO A 287 -32.15 30.63 -5.89
C PRO A 287 -32.73 31.71 -4.99
N THR A 288 -32.02 32.83 -4.88
CA THR A 288 -32.58 34.03 -4.25
C THR A 288 -33.60 34.58 -5.19
N LEU A 289 -34.88 34.53 -4.85
CA LEU A 289 -35.89 35.22 -5.61
C LEU A 289 -35.59 36.73 -5.53
N PRO A 290 -35.56 37.46 -6.64
CA PRO A 290 -35.49 38.89 -6.57
C PRO A 290 -36.69 39.38 -5.75
N SER A 291 -36.45 40.18 -4.71
CA SER A 291 -37.51 40.84 -3.97
C SER A 291 -38.24 41.73 -4.94
N ILE A 292 -39.45 41.38 -5.29
CA ILE A 292 -40.33 42.27 -6.04
C ILE A 292 -40.76 43.34 -5.03
N TYR A 293 -39.89 44.34 -4.84
CA TYR A 293 -40.30 45.57 -4.19
C TYR A 293 -41.00 46.44 -5.25
N GLY A 294 -42.29 46.60 -5.05
CA GLY A 294 -43.06 47.50 -5.87
C GLY A 294 -44.44 47.00 -6.23
N TYR A 295 -45.18 46.43 -5.30
CA TYR A 295 -46.61 46.48 -5.40
C TYR A 295 -47.02 47.82 -4.73
N ASP A 296 -47.11 48.87 -5.52
CA ASP A 296 -47.77 50.07 -5.11
C ASP A 296 -49.27 49.79 -5.15
N SER A 297 -49.88 49.65 -3.99
CA SER A 297 -51.31 49.43 -3.83
C SER A 297 -52.12 50.71 -3.78
N SER A 298 -51.63 51.72 -4.50
CA SER A 298 -52.35 52.97 -4.69
C SER A 298 -53.14 52.94 -6.01
N PHE A 299 -54.22 52.16 -6.04
CA PHE A 299 -55.35 52.39 -6.90
C PHE A 299 -56.65 52.30 -6.09
#